data_e0aca15ab6db955e9b417d8cb29e77b0
#
_entry.id   e0aca15ab6db955e9b417d8cb29e77b0
#
_cell.length_a   1.000
_cell.length_b   1.000
_cell.length_c   1.000
_cell.angle_alpha   90.00
_cell.angle_beta   90.00
_cell.angle_gamma   90.00
#
_symmetry.space_group_name_H-M   'P 1'
#
loop_
_entity.id
_entity.type
_entity.pdbx_description
1 polymer ?
#
loop_
_entity_poly.entity_id
_entity_poly.type
_entity_poly.pdbx_seq_one_letter_code
_entity_poly.pdbx_strand_id
1 'polypeptide(L)'
;MRMAWVTSDLTLTAEDLAAAYKQLLAVRRGWRDCKTSLGLRPVYHHRQDRIRAHVQLCWLALLLIHVAETRTGQTWRNLRHELDRMHLVTFATADGRVAQRSALTGDQKTILAALDLPEPPKYLDFAPAIDAAAD
;
A
#
# COMPACT_ATOMS: atom_id res chain seq x y z
N MET A 1 28.00 3.69 -22.55
CA MET A 1 28.78 3.41 -21.31
C MET A 1 28.78 1.90 -21.11
N ARG A 2 29.93 1.22 -21.25
CA ARG A 2 30.05 -0.22 -20.97
C ARG A 2 30.26 -0.39 -19.47
N MET A 3 29.34 -1.09 -18.78
CA MET A 3 29.53 -1.47 -17.38
C MET A 3 30.21 -2.83 -17.32
N ALA A 4 31.28 -2.93 -16.55
CA ALA A 4 31.95 -4.19 -16.26
C ALA A 4 31.53 -4.66 -14.86
N TRP A 5 31.18 -5.93 -14.76
CA TRP A 5 30.82 -6.61 -13.53
C TRP A 5 31.90 -7.63 -13.19
N VAL A 6 32.31 -7.70 -11.95
CA VAL A 6 33.33 -8.65 -11.49
C VAL A 6 32.71 -9.47 -10.35
N THR A 7 32.88 -10.78 -10.43
CA THR A 7 32.48 -11.73 -9.39
C THR A 7 33.64 -12.65 -9.03
N SER A 8 33.68 -13.09 -7.78
CA SER A 8 34.58 -14.16 -7.33
C SER A 8 33.98 -15.57 -7.56
N ASP A 9 32.71 -15.66 -7.90
CA ASP A 9 32.03 -16.92 -8.22
C ASP A 9 32.18 -17.21 -9.71
N LEU A 10 32.96 -18.25 -10.02
CA LEU A 10 33.28 -18.68 -11.38
C LEU A 10 32.17 -19.57 -11.99
N THR A 11 31.15 -19.92 -11.23
CA THR A 11 30.02 -20.75 -11.71
C THR A 11 28.91 -19.93 -12.36
N LEU A 12 28.87 -18.62 -12.10
CA LEU A 12 27.85 -17.71 -12.62
C LEU A 12 28.15 -17.32 -14.07
N THR A 13 27.13 -17.38 -14.92
CA THR A 13 27.19 -16.82 -16.25
C THR A 13 27.12 -15.30 -16.21
N ALA A 14 27.52 -14.62 -17.28
CA ALA A 14 27.42 -13.14 -17.39
C ALA A 14 25.96 -12.67 -17.28
N GLU A 15 25.02 -13.48 -17.77
CA GLU A 15 23.57 -13.19 -17.73
C GLU A 15 23.03 -13.33 -16.30
N ASP A 16 23.42 -14.38 -15.57
CA ASP A 16 23.04 -14.58 -14.17
C ASP A 16 23.59 -13.46 -13.28
N LEU A 17 24.84 -13.05 -13.52
CA LEU A 17 25.46 -11.94 -12.80
C LEU A 17 24.70 -10.64 -13.03
N ALA A 18 24.30 -10.36 -14.27
CA ALA A 18 23.51 -9.18 -14.59
C ALA A 18 22.11 -9.23 -13.96
N ALA A 19 21.47 -10.41 -13.94
CA ALA A 19 20.18 -10.62 -13.29
C ALA A 19 20.27 -10.44 -11.76
N ALA A 20 21.28 -11.03 -11.12
CA ALA A 20 21.54 -10.88 -9.68
C ALA A 20 21.77 -9.39 -9.29
N TYR A 21 22.48 -8.65 -10.10
CA TYR A 21 22.68 -7.22 -9.85
C TYR A 21 21.39 -6.41 -9.98
N LYS A 22 20.53 -6.72 -10.95
CA LYS A 22 19.20 -6.11 -11.07
C LYS A 22 18.34 -6.41 -9.85
N GLN A 23 18.40 -7.64 -9.32
CA GLN A 23 17.70 -8.01 -8.09
C GLN A 23 18.19 -7.21 -6.88
N LEU A 24 19.51 -6.94 -6.79
CA LEU A 24 20.06 -6.09 -5.72
C LEU A 24 19.50 -4.67 -5.77
N LEU A 25 19.24 -4.13 -6.96
CA LEU A 25 18.57 -2.83 -7.09
C LEU A 25 17.13 -2.87 -6.56
N ALA A 26 16.40 -3.95 -6.79
CA ALA A 26 15.05 -4.13 -6.25
C ALA A 26 15.07 -4.19 -4.72
N VAL A 27 16.01 -4.94 -4.12
CA VAL A 27 16.22 -4.98 -2.66
C VAL A 27 16.53 -3.59 -2.10
N ARG A 28 17.42 -2.83 -2.75
CA ARG A 28 17.74 -1.46 -2.33
C ARG A 28 16.55 -0.52 -2.40
N ARG A 29 15.70 -0.63 -3.42
CA ARG A 29 14.45 0.13 -3.52
C ARG A 29 13.52 -0.23 -2.39
N GLY A 30 13.26 -1.52 -2.16
CA GLY A 30 12.43 -2.00 -1.06
C GLY A 30 12.88 -1.48 0.31
N TRP A 31 14.18 -1.50 0.61
CA TRP A 31 14.73 -0.92 1.84
C TRP A 31 14.53 0.60 1.93
N ARG A 32 14.63 1.32 0.83
CA ARG A 32 14.36 2.75 0.79
C ARG A 32 12.89 3.00 1.12
N ASP A 33 11.98 2.29 0.47
CA ASP A 33 10.54 2.45 0.64
C ASP A 33 10.10 2.10 2.07
N CYS A 34 10.67 1.05 2.68
CA CYS A 34 10.46 0.77 4.09
C CYS A 34 10.84 1.95 4.99
N LYS A 35 11.98 2.61 4.71
CA LYS A 35 12.47 3.70 5.54
C LYS A 35 11.70 5.00 5.34
N THR A 36 11.33 5.31 4.10
CA THR A 36 10.74 6.61 3.73
C THR A 36 9.22 6.57 3.70
N SER A 37 8.65 5.59 3.02
CA SER A 37 7.20 5.55 2.76
C SER A 37 6.43 4.81 3.83
N LEU A 38 7.04 3.79 4.44
CA LEU A 38 6.39 2.93 5.45
C LEU A 38 6.78 3.28 6.89
N GLY A 39 7.62 4.28 7.09
CA GLY A 39 7.97 4.76 8.43
C GLY A 39 8.73 3.75 9.30
N LEU A 40 9.52 2.83 8.69
CA LEU A 40 10.34 1.89 9.46
C LEU A 40 11.31 2.61 10.40
N ARG A 41 11.70 3.83 10.10
CA ARG A 41 12.58 4.67 10.92
C ARG A 41 12.06 6.11 10.99
N PRO A 42 12.15 6.76 12.17
CA PRO A 42 12.63 6.24 13.46
C PRO A 42 11.65 5.27 14.11
N VAL A 43 12.15 4.28 14.86
CA VAL A 43 11.32 3.36 15.64
C VAL A 43 11.04 4.01 16.99
N TYR A 44 9.80 4.43 17.21
CA TYR A 44 9.37 5.08 18.45
C TYR A 44 9.00 4.10 19.57
N HIS A 45 8.98 2.81 19.27
CA HIS A 45 8.62 1.79 20.26
C HIS A 45 9.83 1.39 21.09
N HIS A 46 9.62 1.23 22.41
CA HIS A 46 10.67 0.80 23.36
C HIS A 46 10.52 -0.68 23.74
N ARG A 47 9.35 -1.27 23.56
CA ARG A 47 9.10 -2.68 23.87
C ARG A 47 9.46 -3.56 22.67
N GLN A 48 10.16 -4.66 22.95
CA GLN A 48 10.67 -5.58 21.92
C GLN A 48 9.54 -6.20 21.06
N ASP A 49 8.43 -6.57 21.71
CA ASP A 49 7.25 -7.11 21.02
C ASP A 49 6.67 -6.11 20.01
N ARG A 50 6.56 -4.83 20.40
CA ARG A 50 6.07 -3.75 19.52
C ARG A 50 7.05 -3.44 18.39
N ILE A 51 8.35 -3.46 18.67
CA ILE A 51 9.39 -3.26 17.64
C ILE A 51 9.28 -4.38 16.58
N ARG A 52 9.17 -5.64 17.02
CA ARG A 52 9.00 -6.78 16.11
C ARG A 52 7.72 -6.66 15.27
N ALA A 53 6.59 -6.35 15.90
CA ALA A 53 5.33 -6.15 15.20
C ALA A 53 5.41 -5.03 14.17
N HIS A 54 6.03 -3.89 14.52
CA HIS A 54 6.23 -2.77 13.60
C HIS A 54 7.06 -3.17 12.37
N VAL A 55 8.18 -3.88 12.58
CA VAL A 55 9.02 -4.37 11.48
C VAL A 55 8.24 -5.34 10.59
N GLN A 56 7.50 -6.28 11.17
CA GLN A 56 6.69 -7.24 10.42
C GLN A 56 5.61 -6.54 9.59
N LEU A 57 4.93 -5.54 10.15
CA LEU A 57 3.94 -4.74 9.43
C LEU A 57 4.56 -3.97 8.25
N CYS A 58 5.75 -3.42 8.41
CA CYS A 58 6.46 -2.75 7.31
C CYS A 58 6.83 -3.75 6.19
N TRP A 59 7.26 -4.96 6.53
CA TRP A 59 7.53 -6.01 5.55
C TRP A 59 6.27 -6.46 4.81
N LEU A 60 5.17 -6.65 5.53
CA LEU A 60 3.89 -7.00 4.93
C LEU A 60 3.39 -5.88 4.01
N ALA A 61 3.48 -4.63 4.43
CA ALA A 61 3.13 -3.49 3.61
C ALA A 61 3.98 -3.40 2.34
N LEU A 62 5.29 -3.67 2.43
CA LEU A 62 6.18 -3.72 1.26
C LEU A 62 5.77 -4.82 0.28
N LEU A 63 5.39 -6.00 0.80
CA LEU A 63 4.88 -7.09 -0.03
C LEU A 63 3.60 -6.69 -0.76
N LEU A 64 2.65 -6.07 -0.05
CA LEU A 64 1.40 -5.58 -0.64
C LEU A 64 1.64 -4.52 -1.72
N ILE A 65 2.56 -3.60 -1.48
CA ILE A 65 2.98 -2.61 -2.48
C ILE A 65 3.52 -3.31 -3.72
N HIS A 66 4.41 -4.28 -3.56
CA HIS A 66 5.00 -4.99 -4.69
C HIS A 66 3.95 -5.78 -5.50
N VAL A 67 3.01 -6.42 -4.82
CA VAL A 67 1.88 -7.10 -5.47
C VAL A 67 1.01 -6.09 -6.24
N ALA A 68 0.71 -4.93 -5.65
CA ALA A 68 -0.08 -3.90 -6.28
C ALA A 68 0.62 -3.32 -7.53
N GLU A 69 1.91 -3.01 -7.43
CA GLU A 69 2.71 -2.52 -8.56
C GLU A 69 2.77 -3.55 -9.70
N THR A 70 2.97 -4.83 -9.35
CA THR A 70 3.07 -5.92 -10.35
C THR A 70 1.74 -6.14 -11.07
N ARG A 71 0.61 -6.11 -10.34
CA ARG A 71 -0.71 -6.36 -10.94
C ARG A 71 -1.22 -5.18 -11.75
N THR A 72 -0.94 -3.96 -11.32
CA THR A 72 -1.42 -2.74 -12.00
C THR A 72 -0.47 -2.22 -13.06
N GLY A 73 0.80 -2.62 -13.03
CA GLY A 73 1.86 -2.03 -13.86
C GLY A 73 2.19 -0.57 -13.51
N GLN A 74 1.68 -0.06 -12.39
CA GLN A 74 1.88 1.32 -11.93
C GLN A 74 2.82 1.37 -10.73
N THR A 75 3.45 2.52 -10.50
CA THR A 75 4.26 2.74 -9.30
C THR A 75 3.37 2.98 -8.08
N TRP A 76 3.83 2.57 -6.90
CA TRP A 76 3.12 2.84 -5.63
C TRP A 76 2.77 4.30 -5.44
N ARG A 77 3.63 5.20 -5.86
CA ARG A 77 3.39 6.64 -5.79
C ARG A 77 2.12 7.04 -6.54
N ASN A 78 1.93 6.52 -7.76
CA ASN A 78 0.74 6.82 -8.55
C ASN A 78 -0.51 6.16 -7.96
N LEU A 79 -0.40 4.88 -7.58
CA LEU A 79 -1.49 4.15 -6.93
C LEU A 79 -1.97 4.87 -5.67
N ARG A 80 -1.03 5.25 -4.81
CA ARG A 80 -1.34 5.98 -3.59
C ARG A 80 -2.02 7.31 -3.89
N HIS A 81 -1.52 8.09 -4.85
CA HIS A 81 -2.11 9.37 -5.25
C HIS A 81 -3.58 9.21 -5.64
N GLU A 82 -3.91 8.20 -6.43
CA GLU A 82 -5.29 7.94 -6.85
C GLU A 82 -6.16 7.41 -5.70
N LEU A 83 -5.63 6.51 -4.89
CA LEU A 83 -6.37 5.93 -3.76
C LEU A 83 -6.60 6.94 -2.63
N ASP A 84 -5.66 7.84 -2.36
CA ASP A 84 -5.79 8.89 -1.33
C ASP A 84 -6.90 9.91 -1.69
N ARG A 85 -7.37 9.93 -2.95
CA ARG A 85 -8.51 10.75 -3.40
C ARG A 85 -9.87 10.10 -3.11
N MET A 86 -9.91 8.86 -2.68
CA MET A 86 -11.13 8.25 -2.16
C MET A 86 -11.40 8.76 -0.75
N HIS A 87 -12.55 9.37 -0.55
CA HIS A 87 -12.95 9.90 0.74
C HIS A 87 -14.23 9.25 1.22
N LEU A 88 -14.34 9.07 2.51
CA LEU A 88 -15.56 8.71 3.21
C LEU A 88 -16.04 9.96 3.95
N VAL A 89 -17.23 10.45 3.59
CA VAL A 89 -17.86 11.60 4.21
C VAL A 89 -19.02 11.11 5.07
N THR A 90 -19.02 11.50 6.33
CA THR A 90 -20.12 11.21 7.25
C THR A 90 -21.05 12.41 7.31
N PHE A 91 -22.29 12.20 6.92
CA PHE A 91 -23.36 13.18 7.10
C PHE A 91 -24.10 12.85 8.38
N ALA A 92 -24.25 13.82 9.26
CA ALA A 92 -25.05 13.72 10.47
C ALA A 92 -26.20 14.71 10.36
N THR A 93 -27.42 14.21 10.54
CA THR A 93 -28.67 15.01 10.54
C THR A 93 -29.44 14.71 11.84
N ALA A 94 -30.53 15.43 12.06
CA ALA A 94 -31.43 15.13 13.19
C ALA A 94 -32.01 13.70 13.11
N ASP A 95 -32.16 13.16 11.90
CA ASP A 95 -32.78 11.85 11.65
C ASP A 95 -31.77 10.69 11.70
N GLY A 96 -30.47 10.99 11.79
CA GLY A 96 -29.45 9.95 11.86
C GLY A 96 -28.13 10.30 11.21
N ARG A 97 -27.30 9.28 11.04
CA ARG A 97 -25.97 9.39 10.45
C ARG A 97 -25.79 8.41 9.31
N VAL A 98 -25.22 8.87 8.21
CA VAL A 98 -24.85 8.03 7.06
C VAL A 98 -23.43 8.36 6.61
N ALA A 99 -22.62 7.34 6.38
CA ALA A 99 -21.33 7.49 5.78
C ALA A 99 -21.42 7.18 4.27
N GLN A 100 -20.98 8.12 3.44
CA GLN A 100 -21.01 8.00 1.99
C GLN A 100 -19.60 8.12 1.42
N ARG A 101 -19.22 7.19 0.56
CA ARG A 101 -17.99 7.26 -0.21
C ARG A 101 -18.13 8.25 -1.38
N SER A 102 -17.04 8.97 -1.69
CA SER A 102 -16.93 9.77 -2.91
C SER A 102 -17.16 8.89 -4.16
N ALA A 103 -17.59 9.50 -5.26
CA ALA A 103 -17.68 8.78 -6.53
C ALA A 103 -16.30 8.26 -6.94
N LEU A 104 -16.24 7.02 -7.44
CA LEU A 104 -14.99 6.45 -7.97
C LEU A 104 -14.66 7.07 -9.33
N THR A 105 -13.41 7.45 -9.50
CA THR A 105 -12.87 7.82 -10.82
C THR A 105 -12.64 6.59 -11.69
N GLY A 106 -12.47 6.79 -13.01
CA GLY A 106 -12.12 5.70 -13.92
C GLY A 106 -10.81 5.00 -13.53
N ASP A 107 -9.82 5.78 -13.11
CA ASP A 107 -8.52 5.24 -12.70
C ASP A 107 -8.62 4.39 -11.44
N GLN A 108 -9.41 4.82 -10.44
CA GLN A 108 -9.67 4.05 -9.22
C GLN A 108 -10.37 2.72 -9.52
N LYS A 109 -11.36 2.72 -10.44
CA LYS A 109 -12.03 1.48 -10.87
C LYS A 109 -11.06 0.54 -11.58
N THR A 110 -10.19 1.07 -12.45
CA THR A 110 -9.16 0.30 -13.13
C THR A 110 -8.18 -0.34 -12.15
N ILE A 111 -7.75 0.42 -11.12
CA ILE A 111 -6.87 -0.09 -10.07
C ILE A 111 -7.55 -1.22 -9.29
N LEU A 112 -8.80 -1.03 -8.85
CA LEU A 112 -9.55 -2.05 -8.11
C LEU A 112 -9.73 -3.33 -8.95
N ALA A 113 -10.08 -3.20 -10.22
CA ALA A 113 -10.23 -4.32 -11.14
C ALA A 113 -8.90 -5.07 -11.35
N ALA A 114 -7.78 -4.37 -11.53
CA ALA A 114 -6.47 -4.99 -11.70
C ALA A 114 -6.01 -5.75 -10.43
N LEU A 115 -6.48 -5.32 -9.27
CA LEU A 115 -6.20 -5.96 -7.98
C LEU A 115 -7.20 -7.09 -7.66
N ASP A 116 -8.18 -7.33 -8.49
CA ASP A 116 -9.29 -8.28 -8.26
C ASP A 116 -10.08 -7.94 -6.97
N LEU A 117 -10.29 -6.64 -6.75
CA LEU A 117 -11.04 -6.13 -5.61
C LEU A 117 -12.40 -5.61 -6.07
N PRO A 118 -13.49 -5.94 -5.35
CA PRO A 118 -14.82 -5.40 -5.65
C PRO A 118 -14.83 -3.88 -5.40
N GLU A 119 -15.66 -3.17 -6.14
CA GLU A 119 -15.93 -1.77 -5.83
C GLU A 119 -16.54 -1.66 -4.43
N PRO A 120 -15.97 -0.84 -3.54
CA PRO A 120 -16.54 -0.63 -2.21
C PRO A 120 -17.94 0.01 -2.33
N PRO A 121 -18.87 -0.34 -1.44
CA PRO A 121 -20.24 0.19 -1.50
C PRO A 121 -20.24 1.73 -1.40
N LYS A 122 -21.21 2.37 -2.02
CA LYS A 122 -21.35 3.83 -2.01
C LYS A 122 -21.73 4.34 -0.61
N TYR A 123 -22.60 3.61 0.07
CA TYR A 123 -23.07 3.94 1.41
C TYR A 123 -22.57 2.91 2.39
N LEU A 124 -21.96 3.40 3.46
CA LEU A 124 -21.45 2.61 4.56
C LEU A 124 -22.06 3.18 5.83
N ASP A 125 -22.40 2.31 6.76
CA ASP A 125 -22.84 2.68 8.11
C ASP A 125 -24.01 3.67 8.12
N PHE A 126 -25.23 3.15 8.04
CA PHE A 126 -26.44 3.90 8.28
C PHE A 126 -26.90 3.66 9.72
N ALA A 127 -26.82 4.70 10.55
CA ALA A 127 -27.32 4.68 11.93
C ALA A 127 -28.47 5.71 12.04
N PRO A 128 -29.74 5.26 12.14
CA PRO A 128 -30.85 6.17 12.39
C PRO A 128 -30.69 6.84 13.75
N ALA A 129 -31.25 8.05 13.91
CA ALA A 129 -31.33 8.68 15.21
C ALA A 129 -32.14 7.76 16.14
N ILE A 130 -31.58 7.43 17.29
CA ILE A 130 -32.35 6.75 18.33
C ILE A 130 -33.27 7.81 18.89
N ASP A 131 -34.58 7.65 18.67
CA ASP A 131 -35.58 8.48 19.34
C ASP A 131 -35.33 8.43 20.86
N ALA A 132 -34.84 9.54 21.40
CA ALA A 132 -34.67 9.73 22.84
C ALA A 132 -36.05 9.98 23.54
N ALA A 133 -37.12 9.44 22.98
CA ALA A 133 -38.48 9.57 23.49
C ALA A 133 -39.13 8.20 23.70
N ALA A 134 -38.58 7.45 24.62
CA ALA A 134 -39.29 6.33 25.24
C ALA A 134 -38.81 6.14 26.69
N ASP A 135 -39.14 7.12 27.54
CA ASP A 135 -39.30 6.98 28.99
C ASP A 135 -40.43 7.87 29.45
#